data_924219baabccfd7ca82893597f3a467b
#
_entry.id   924219baabccfd7ca82893597f3a467b
#
_cell.length_a   1.000
_cell.length_b   1.000
_cell.length_c   1.000
_cell.angle_alpha   90.00
_cell.angle_beta   90.00
_cell.angle_gamma   90.00
#
_symmetry.space_group_name_H-M   'P 1'
#
loop_
_entity.id
_entity.type
_entity.pdbx_description
1 polymer ?
#
loop_
_entity_poly.entity_id
_entity_poly.type
_entity_poly.pdbx_seq_one_letter_code
_entity_poly.pdbx_strand_id
1 'polypeptide(L)'
;MGQDIVFKMYSIDKRKTRSIAQYYIDMQSTVHKVVEMLNPGGACLFVIGNTEYKGVKIDNAKHLTECLLAEGMVNIEVDRRKISNKILTPYRDTNGKFASVKGSCRKVYSEEFVIFARKCN
;
A
#
# COMPACT_ATOMS: atom_id res chain seq x y z
N MET A 1 7.55 -0.98 -10.41
CA MET A 1 6.47 -1.77 -9.84
C MET A 1 5.09 -1.12 -9.93
N GLY A 2 4.91 0.12 -9.52
CA GLY A 2 3.63 0.80 -9.65
C GLY A 2 3.09 0.84 -11.07
N GLN A 3 3.98 0.99 -12.04
CA GLN A 3 3.61 1.02 -13.45
C GLN A 3 2.98 -0.29 -13.93
N ASP A 4 3.50 -1.44 -13.50
CA ASP A 4 2.95 -2.74 -13.88
C ASP A 4 1.53 -2.93 -13.37
N ILE A 5 1.27 -2.51 -12.14
CA ILE A 5 -0.06 -2.57 -11.55
C ILE A 5 -1.02 -1.65 -12.30
N VAL A 6 -0.56 -0.44 -12.63
CA VAL A 6 -1.37 0.54 -13.37
C VAL A 6 -1.75 -0.02 -14.75
N PHE A 7 -0.81 -0.62 -15.48
CA PHE A 7 -1.10 -1.22 -16.79
C PHE A 7 -2.12 -2.35 -16.67
N LYS A 8 -1.98 -3.23 -15.69
CA LYS A 8 -2.94 -4.31 -15.46
C LYS A 8 -4.34 -3.76 -15.15
N MET A 9 -4.42 -2.76 -14.30
CA MET A 9 -5.68 -2.14 -13.92
C MET A 9 -6.32 -1.38 -15.08
N TYR A 10 -5.52 -0.75 -15.94
CA TYR A 10 -6.04 0.03 -17.05
C TYR A 10 -6.86 -0.82 -18.01
N SER A 11 -6.47 -2.08 -18.23
CA SER A 11 -7.23 -3.01 -19.05
C SER A 11 -8.53 -3.49 -18.40
N ILE A 12 -8.63 -3.39 -17.08
CA ILE A 12 -9.79 -3.87 -16.31
C ILE A 12 -10.77 -2.74 -16.00
N ASP A 13 -10.27 -1.60 -15.51
CA ASP A 13 -11.10 -0.49 -15.06
C ASP A 13 -10.30 0.81 -15.13
N LYS A 14 -10.58 1.64 -16.13
CA LYS A 14 -9.86 2.90 -16.35
C LYS A 14 -10.04 3.89 -15.20
N ARG A 15 -11.25 3.96 -14.63
CA ARG A 15 -11.53 4.89 -13.53
C ARG A 15 -10.74 4.51 -12.28
N LYS A 16 -10.75 3.22 -11.95
CA LYS A 16 -10.02 2.70 -10.81
C LYS A 16 -8.52 2.85 -11.00
N THR A 17 -8.03 2.67 -12.23
CA THR A 17 -6.63 2.88 -12.56
C THR A 17 -6.16 4.29 -12.24
N ARG A 18 -6.97 5.29 -12.58
CA ARG A 18 -6.65 6.69 -12.25
C ARG A 18 -6.55 6.90 -10.75
N SER A 19 -7.46 6.30 -9.98
CA SER A 19 -7.44 6.39 -8.53
C SER A 19 -6.18 5.77 -7.94
N ILE A 20 -5.78 4.60 -8.44
CA ILE A 20 -4.58 3.90 -7.97
C ILE A 20 -3.33 4.69 -8.34
N ALA A 21 -3.24 5.21 -9.57
CA ALA A 21 -2.11 6.01 -10.01
C ALA A 21 -1.97 7.27 -9.14
N GLN A 22 -3.07 7.94 -8.86
CA GLN A 22 -3.06 9.12 -7.98
C GLN A 22 -2.63 8.75 -6.56
N TYR A 23 -3.10 7.62 -6.05
CA TYR A 23 -2.70 7.13 -4.73
C TYR A 23 -1.18 6.93 -4.67
N TYR A 24 -0.58 6.34 -5.70
CA TYR A 24 0.87 6.12 -5.73
C TYR A 24 1.64 7.43 -5.78
N ILE A 25 1.17 8.41 -6.56
CA ILE A 25 1.78 9.74 -6.61
C ILE A 25 1.69 10.42 -5.24
N ASP A 26 0.54 10.36 -4.60
CA ASP A 26 0.33 10.94 -3.27
C ASP A 26 1.21 10.26 -2.23
N MET A 27 1.37 8.94 -2.33
CA MET A 27 2.24 8.17 -1.43
C MET A 27 3.70 8.61 -1.58
N GLN A 28 4.19 8.76 -2.81
CA GLN A 28 5.54 9.25 -3.05
C GLN A 28 5.76 10.64 -2.45
N SER A 29 4.81 11.53 -2.62
CA SER A 29 4.86 12.88 -2.04
C SER A 29 4.86 12.83 -0.51
N THR A 30 4.04 11.98 0.08
CA THR A 30 3.95 11.81 1.53
C THR A 30 5.27 11.28 2.10
N VAL A 31 5.84 10.25 1.47
CA VAL A 31 7.12 9.68 1.90
C VAL A 31 8.22 10.74 1.83
N HIS A 32 8.26 11.52 0.74
CA HIS A 32 9.25 12.59 0.58
C HIS A 32 9.16 13.59 1.74
N LYS A 33 7.95 14.03 2.08
CA LYS A 33 7.74 14.98 3.18
C LYS A 33 8.12 14.40 4.53
N VAL A 34 7.80 13.14 4.77
CA VAL A 34 8.17 12.47 6.03
C VAL A 34 9.69 12.42 6.16
N VAL A 35 10.39 12.03 5.08
CA VAL A 35 11.85 11.94 5.10
C VAL A 35 12.48 13.32 5.32
N GLU A 36 11.92 14.38 4.70
CA GLU A 36 12.41 15.74 4.92
C GLU A 36 12.31 16.18 6.38
N MET A 37 11.27 15.75 7.08
CA MET A 37 11.04 16.11 8.47
C MET A 37 11.94 15.34 9.45
N LEU A 38 12.56 14.25 9.00
CA LEU A 38 13.44 13.47 9.85
C LEU A 38 14.81 14.13 9.98
N ASN A 39 15.36 14.09 11.18
CA ASN A 39 16.76 14.43 11.39
C ASN A 39 17.67 13.32 10.84
N PRO A 40 18.91 13.64 10.47
CA PRO A 40 19.88 12.59 10.11
C PRO A 40 19.96 11.53 11.22
N GLY A 41 19.89 10.26 10.82
CA GLY A 41 19.84 9.15 11.77
C GLY A 41 18.44 8.86 12.33
N GLY A 42 17.46 9.71 12.04
CA GLY A 42 16.09 9.49 12.47
C GLY A 42 15.43 8.31 11.77
N ALA A 43 14.35 7.83 12.34
CA ALA A 43 13.64 6.66 11.82
C ALA A 43 12.15 6.95 11.65
N CYS A 44 11.52 6.23 10.72
CA CYS A 44 10.09 6.25 10.55
C CYS A 44 9.54 4.83 10.48
N LEU A 45 8.26 4.71 10.76
CA LEU A 45 7.54 3.45 10.75
C LEU A 45 6.20 3.66 10.06
N PHE A 46 5.91 2.79 9.10
CA PHE A 46 4.64 2.79 8.39
C PHE A 46 3.92 1.47 8.62
N VAL A 47 2.60 1.55 8.76
CA VAL A 47 1.74 0.37 8.81
C VAL A 47 0.83 0.43 7.60
N ILE A 48 0.88 -0.58 6.74
CA ILE A 48 0.16 -0.55 5.47
C ILE A 48 -0.31 -1.95 5.10
N GLY A 49 -1.48 -2.03 4.48
CA GLY A 49 -2.05 -3.29 4.00
C GLY A 49 -2.05 -3.35 2.50
N ASN A 50 -2.00 -4.58 1.98
CA ASN A 50 -2.20 -4.84 0.56
C ASN A 50 -3.67 -5.08 0.27
N THR A 51 -4.09 -4.84 -0.97
CA THR A 51 -5.45 -5.07 -1.42
C THR A 51 -5.47 -5.81 -2.75
N GLU A 52 -6.63 -6.33 -3.11
CA GLU A 52 -6.87 -6.95 -4.41
C GLU A 52 -8.15 -6.40 -4.99
N TYR A 53 -8.12 -6.06 -6.27
CA TYR A 53 -9.28 -5.54 -6.97
C TYR A 53 -9.44 -6.27 -8.30
N LYS A 54 -10.57 -6.95 -8.47
CA LYS A 54 -10.89 -7.72 -9.69
C LYS A 54 -9.73 -8.63 -10.14
N GLY A 55 -9.12 -9.33 -9.18
CA GLY A 55 -8.02 -10.25 -9.45
C GLY A 55 -6.65 -9.60 -9.58
N VAL A 56 -6.56 -8.28 -9.52
CA VAL A 56 -5.26 -7.59 -9.55
C VAL A 56 -4.81 -7.31 -8.13
N LYS A 57 -3.68 -7.88 -7.75
CA LYS A 57 -3.06 -7.65 -6.45
C LYS A 57 -2.39 -6.29 -6.43
N ILE A 58 -2.78 -5.46 -5.47
CA ILE A 58 -2.21 -4.13 -5.28
C ILE A 58 -1.25 -4.20 -4.11
N ASP A 59 0.04 -4.32 -4.41
CA ASP A 59 1.09 -4.50 -3.42
C ASP A 59 1.59 -3.14 -2.90
N ASN A 60 0.81 -2.56 -2.00
CA ASN A 60 1.11 -1.25 -1.43
C ASN A 60 2.38 -1.26 -0.60
N ALA A 61 2.65 -2.36 0.10
CA ALA A 61 3.85 -2.49 0.93
C ALA A 61 5.12 -2.42 0.09
N LYS A 62 5.15 -3.10 -1.05
CA LYS A 62 6.29 -3.06 -1.95
C LYS A 62 6.50 -1.68 -2.56
N HIS A 63 5.42 -1.03 -2.97
CA HIS A 63 5.48 0.34 -3.51
C HIS A 63 6.04 1.32 -2.48
N LEU A 64 5.57 1.23 -1.24
CA LEU A 64 6.06 2.09 -0.16
C LEU A 64 7.55 1.85 0.10
N THR A 65 7.98 0.59 0.11
CA THR A 65 9.40 0.25 0.28
C THR A 65 10.24 0.84 -0.85
N GLU A 66 9.77 0.77 -2.08
CA GLU A 66 10.46 1.38 -3.24
C GLU A 66 10.56 2.90 -3.10
N CYS A 67 9.51 3.55 -2.58
CA CYS A 67 9.52 4.99 -2.32
C CYS A 67 10.59 5.35 -1.28
N LEU A 68 10.68 4.57 -0.20
CA LEU A 68 11.68 4.79 0.84
C LEU A 68 13.10 4.62 0.30
N LEU A 69 13.32 3.60 -0.52
CA LEU A 69 14.62 3.40 -1.17
C LEU A 69 14.96 4.57 -2.10
N ALA A 70 14.01 5.07 -2.86
CA ALA A 70 14.22 6.20 -3.76
C ALA A 70 14.58 7.47 -3.02
N GLU A 71 14.11 7.63 -1.77
CA GLU A 71 14.46 8.76 -0.91
C GLU A 71 15.80 8.57 -0.17
N GLY A 72 16.51 7.49 -0.44
CA GLY A 72 17.80 7.22 0.17
C GLY A 72 17.73 6.67 1.59
N MET A 73 16.58 6.17 2.03
CA MET A 73 16.46 5.56 3.34
C MET A 73 17.24 4.25 3.40
N VAL A 74 17.74 3.91 4.59
CA VAL A 74 18.55 2.72 4.82
C VAL A 74 17.97 1.87 5.94
N ASN A 75 18.51 0.67 6.12
CA ASN A 75 18.08 -0.28 7.15
C ASN A 75 16.59 -0.53 7.12
N ILE A 76 16.05 -0.70 5.90
CA ILE A 76 14.63 -0.92 5.71
C ILE A 76 14.28 -2.34 6.14
N GLU A 77 13.34 -2.47 7.08
CA GLU A 77 12.85 -3.74 7.57
C GLU A 77 11.34 -3.82 7.32
N VAL A 78 10.89 -4.97 6.85
CA VAL A 78 9.48 -5.20 6.56
C VAL A 78 9.02 -6.42 7.36
N ASP A 79 8.12 -6.18 8.31
CA ASP A 79 7.52 -7.24 9.10
C ASP A 79 6.07 -7.44 8.67
N ARG A 80 5.66 -8.69 8.55
CA ARG A 80 4.29 -9.06 8.24
C ARG A 80 3.57 -9.35 9.55
N ARG A 81 2.40 -8.73 9.73
CA ARG A 81 1.59 -8.96 10.92
C ARG A 81 0.20 -9.40 10.50
N LYS A 82 -0.26 -10.49 11.11
CA LYS A 82 -1.60 -10.99 10.87
C LYS A 82 -2.58 -10.31 11.82
N ILE A 83 -3.68 -9.80 11.26
CA ILE A 83 -4.72 -9.17 12.05
C ILE A 83 -5.69 -10.27 12.50
N SER A 84 -5.65 -10.60 13.81
CA SER A 84 -6.39 -11.75 14.34
C SER A 84 -7.80 -11.42 14.83
N ASN A 85 -8.10 -10.15 15.16
CA ASN A 85 -9.37 -9.76 15.77
C ASN A 85 -10.22 -8.87 14.87
N LYS A 86 -10.23 -9.17 13.58
CA LYS A 86 -11.01 -8.40 12.63
C LYS A 86 -12.47 -8.78 12.72
N ILE A 87 -13.33 -7.84 13.12
CA ILE A 87 -14.78 -8.05 13.27
C ILE A 87 -15.46 -7.98 11.90
N LEU A 88 -14.88 -7.25 10.95
CA LEU A 88 -15.47 -6.97 9.66
C LEU A 88 -14.95 -7.94 8.61
N THR A 89 -15.82 -8.27 7.64
CA THR A 89 -15.43 -9.12 6.53
C THR A 89 -14.29 -8.48 5.73
N PRO A 90 -13.31 -9.28 5.23
CA PRO A 90 -12.24 -8.76 4.37
C PRO A 90 -12.69 -8.38 2.97
N TYR A 91 -13.96 -8.65 2.62
CA TYR A 91 -14.47 -8.41 1.27
C TYR A 91 -15.26 -7.11 1.21
N ARG A 92 -15.20 -6.44 0.05
CA ARG A 92 -15.90 -5.19 -0.21
C ARG A 92 -16.68 -5.31 -1.52
N ASP A 93 -17.85 -4.67 -1.58
CA ASP A 93 -18.63 -4.59 -2.82
C ASP A 93 -18.09 -3.44 -3.71
N THR A 94 -18.78 -3.20 -4.83
CA THR A 94 -18.36 -2.15 -5.79
C THR A 94 -18.40 -0.75 -5.19
N ASN A 95 -19.18 -0.54 -4.12
CA ASN A 95 -19.29 0.75 -3.44
C ASN A 95 -18.32 0.87 -2.26
N GLY A 96 -17.49 -0.12 -2.03
CA GLY A 96 -16.54 -0.14 -0.92
C GLY A 96 -17.14 -0.57 0.41
N LYS A 97 -18.40 -0.99 0.44
CA LYS A 97 -19.08 -1.47 1.64
C LYS A 97 -18.70 -2.92 1.94
N PHE A 98 -18.91 -3.35 3.18
CA PHE A 98 -18.66 -4.73 3.57
C PHE A 98 -19.58 -5.68 2.78
N ALA A 99 -19.01 -6.74 2.26
CA ALA A 99 -19.72 -7.70 1.43
C ALA A 99 -19.39 -9.13 1.84
N SER A 100 -20.29 -10.09 1.48
CA SER A 100 -19.98 -11.50 1.61
C SER A 100 -19.01 -11.95 0.51
N VAL A 101 -18.41 -13.13 0.67
CA VAL A 101 -17.46 -13.68 -0.29
C VAL A 101 -18.04 -13.70 -1.72
N LYS A 102 -19.32 -14.08 -1.85
CA LYS A 102 -19.94 -14.23 -3.16
C LYS A 102 -20.27 -12.93 -3.86
N GLY A 103 -20.44 -11.84 -3.12
CA GLY A 103 -20.82 -10.56 -3.69
C GLY A 103 -19.69 -9.57 -3.81
N SER A 104 -18.48 -9.92 -3.36
CA SER A 104 -17.37 -8.97 -3.30
C SER A 104 -16.61 -8.91 -4.60
N CYS A 105 -16.22 -7.71 -5.00
CA CYS A 105 -15.29 -7.50 -6.10
C CYS A 105 -13.91 -7.06 -5.63
N ARG A 106 -13.73 -6.89 -4.34
CA ARG A 106 -12.44 -6.51 -3.75
C ARG A 106 -12.24 -7.20 -2.40
N LYS A 107 -11.08 -7.79 -2.23
CA LYS A 107 -10.66 -8.40 -0.97
C LYS A 107 -9.69 -7.48 -0.25
N VAL A 108 -9.94 -7.25 1.03
CA VAL A 108 -9.02 -6.56 1.92
C VAL A 108 -8.33 -7.63 2.75
N TYR A 109 -7.01 -7.73 2.64
CA TYR A 109 -6.25 -8.77 3.30
C TYR A 109 -6.29 -8.60 4.82
N SER A 110 -6.25 -9.75 5.54
CA SER A 110 -6.20 -9.78 7.00
C SER A 110 -4.78 -9.55 7.54
N GLU A 111 -3.82 -9.34 6.67
CA GLU A 111 -2.45 -9.07 7.03
C GLU A 111 -2.12 -7.60 6.80
N GLU A 112 -1.24 -7.07 7.63
CA GLU A 112 -0.66 -5.77 7.42
C GLU A 112 0.86 -5.86 7.54
N PHE A 113 1.52 -4.87 6.95
CA PHE A 113 2.97 -4.81 6.95
C PHE A 113 3.41 -3.63 7.78
N VAL A 114 4.42 -3.85 8.62
CA VAL A 114 5.07 -2.80 9.39
C VAL A 114 6.42 -2.56 8.72
N ILE A 115 6.61 -1.37 8.19
CA ILE A 115 7.80 -1.02 7.42
C ILE A 115 8.59 0.02 8.19
N PHE A 116 9.79 -0.35 8.59
CA PHE A 116 10.72 0.51 9.30
C PHE A 116 11.81 0.98 8.36
N ALA A 117 12.20 2.24 8.46
CA ALA A 117 13.31 2.78 7.69
C ALA A 117 14.05 3.84 8.49
N ARG A 118 15.34 3.96 8.26
CA ARG A 118 16.21 4.93 8.93
C ARG A 118 16.81 5.89 7.92
N LYS A 119 16.87 7.15 8.29
CA LYS A 119 17.51 8.18 7.46
C LYS A 119 19.02 8.14 7.69
N CYS A 120 19.80 8.22 6.62
CA CYS A 120 21.26 8.31 6.71
C CYS A 120 21.70 9.50 7.54
N ASN A 121 22.80 9.30 8.22
CA ASN A 121 23.45 10.40 8.97
C ASN A 121 24.04 11.44 8.02
#